data_a25fc88c3e584a6fc105184c9f04fbb2
#
_entry.id   a25fc88c3e584a6fc105184c9f04fbb2
#
_cell.length_a   1.000
_cell.length_b   1.000
_cell.length_c   1.000
_cell.angle_alpha   90.00
_cell.angle_beta   90.00
_cell.angle_gamma   90.00
#
_symmetry.space_group_name_H-M   'P 1'
#
loop_
_entity.id
_entity.type
_entity.pdbx_description
1 polymer ?
#
loop_
_entity_poly.entity_id
_entity_poly.type
_entity_poly.pdbx_seq_one_letter_code
_entity_poly.pdbx_strand_id
1 'polypeptide(L)'
;MTMMTRMFAGTTALALSAGLAAAEPALIYDLGGKFDKSFNEAAFGGAQRWVEETGGTYKELEMQSEAQREQALRRLAETGANPIVMTGFAFGDVLNKVAPDYPDVKFAIIDMVVEQPNVQSVVFTEEEGSYLAGIMAAMASESGTVGFIGGMDIPLIHKFECGYAQGFKSVKPDGQVLINYTGTTPAAWNDPVKGGELAKAQISQGADVVYAAAGGTGIGVLQAVADEGKLGIGVDSNQNHLHPGQMLTSMVKRVDNAVFDAFTAGDALEPGVKVMDLAAEGVGVAVDENNQDLITPEMQAAVDEAKAGIADGSIEVHDYMADNTCPVE
;
A
#
# COMPACT_ATOMS: atom_id res chain seq x y z
N MET A 1 -9.28 88.05 -5.36
CA MET A 1 -8.49 87.03 -4.62
C MET A 1 -9.17 85.66 -4.85
N THR A 2 -8.72 84.93 -5.85
CA THR A 2 -9.37 83.75 -6.34
C THR A 2 -8.57 82.53 -5.90
N MET A 3 -9.15 81.70 -5.06
CA MET A 3 -8.53 80.50 -4.47
C MET A 3 -8.77 79.30 -5.40
N MET A 4 -7.71 78.80 -6.00
CA MET A 4 -7.72 77.62 -6.89
C MET A 4 -7.55 76.34 -6.05
N THR A 5 -8.61 75.53 -5.96
CA THR A 5 -8.60 74.21 -5.31
C THR A 5 -8.05 73.16 -6.30
N ARG A 6 -6.90 72.58 -5.99
CA ARG A 6 -6.35 71.42 -6.76
C ARG A 6 -6.94 70.13 -6.24
N MET A 7 -7.70 69.44 -7.07
CA MET A 7 -8.14 68.09 -6.86
C MET A 7 -6.97 67.10 -7.21
N PHE A 8 -6.50 66.35 -6.24
CA PHE A 8 -5.63 65.19 -6.46
C PHE A 8 -6.51 63.98 -6.75
N ALA A 9 -6.44 63.46 -7.95
CA ALA A 9 -7.00 62.17 -8.31
C ALA A 9 -5.98 61.08 -7.93
N GLY A 10 -6.26 60.36 -6.85
CA GLY A 10 -5.49 59.18 -6.48
C GLY A 10 -5.92 57.95 -7.31
N THR A 11 -5.06 57.51 -8.20
CA THR A 11 -5.22 56.26 -8.93
C THR A 11 -4.78 55.10 -8.04
N THR A 12 -5.73 54.33 -7.49
CA THR A 12 -5.47 53.09 -6.76
C THR A 12 -5.24 51.98 -7.80
N ALA A 13 -4.00 51.59 -7.97
CA ALA A 13 -3.67 50.38 -8.77
C ALA A 13 -4.03 49.13 -7.97
N LEU A 14 -5.09 48.43 -8.36
CA LEU A 14 -5.37 47.09 -7.89
C LEU A 14 -4.31 46.14 -8.51
N ALA A 15 -3.35 45.71 -7.72
CA ALA A 15 -2.46 44.62 -8.10
C ALA A 15 -3.29 43.32 -8.05
N LEU A 16 -3.73 42.81 -9.20
CA LEU A 16 -4.18 41.42 -9.33
C LEU A 16 -2.94 40.54 -9.13
N SER A 17 -2.80 39.97 -7.94
CA SER A 17 -1.95 38.80 -7.74
C SER A 17 -2.65 37.61 -8.42
N ALA A 18 -2.29 37.32 -9.68
CA ALA A 18 -2.57 36.04 -10.28
C ALA A 18 -1.73 35.02 -9.50
N GLY A 19 -2.31 34.43 -8.47
CA GLY A 19 -1.75 33.21 -7.89
C GLY A 19 -1.68 32.19 -9.01
N LEU A 20 -0.49 31.68 -9.30
CA LEU A 20 -0.32 30.50 -10.12
C LEU A 20 -1.17 29.40 -9.44
N ALA A 21 -2.26 29.00 -10.06
CA ALA A 21 -3.02 27.85 -9.60
C ALA A 21 -2.05 26.66 -9.67
N ALA A 22 -1.82 26.01 -8.54
CA ALA A 22 -1.05 24.77 -8.53
C ALA A 22 -1.67 23.79 -9.53
N ALA A 23 -0.81 23.03 -10.23
CA ALA A 23 -1.29 22.04 -11.16
C ALA A 23 -2.10 20.97 -10.41
N GLU A 24 -3.18 20.50 -11.02
CA GLU A 24 -4.05 19.48 -10.43
C GLU A 24 -3.33 18.14 -10.43
N PRO A 25 -3.17 17.46 -9.27
CA PRO A 25 -2.53 16.15 -9.24
C PRO A 25 -3.38 15.08 -9.93
N ALA A 26 -2.76 13.93 -10.22
CA ALA A 26 -3.47 12.78 -10.77
C ALA A 26 -3.06 11.48 -10.09
N LEU A 27 -4.02 10.54 -9.99
CA LEU A 27 -3.83 9.19 -9.49
C LEU A 27 -4.26 8.18 -10.55
N ILE A 28 -3.36 7.22 -10.82
CA ILE A 28 -3.65 6.09 -11.71
C ILE A 28 -3.69 4.83 -10.87
N TYR A 29 -4.84 4.15 -10.85
CA TYR A 29 -5.01 2.85 -10.22
C TYR A 29 -4.62 1.74 -11.18
N ASP A 30 -3.87 0.75 -10.70
CA ASP A 30 -3.51 -0.43 -11.50
C ASP A 30 -4.70 -1.41 -11.60
N LEU A 31 -4.49 -2.49 -12.35
CA LEU A 31 -5.45 -3.56 -12.52
C LEU A 31 -5.86 -4.17 -11.17
N GLY A 32 -7.12 -4.56 -11.03
CA GLY A 32 -7.72 -4.99 -9.77
C GLY A 32 -8.92 -4.14 -9.37
N GLY A 33 -8.95 -2.88 -9.87
CA GLY A 33 -10.04 -1.93 -9.62
C GLY A 33 -9.80 -1.06 -8.39
N LYS A 34 -10.35 0.14 -8.41
CA LYS A 34 -10.20 1.18 -7.39
C LYS A 34 -10.67 0.74 -5.99
N PHE A 35 -11.72 -0.08 -5.92
CA PHE A 35 -12.36 -0.51 -4.68
C PHE A 35 -12.06 -1.98 -4.35
N ASP A 36 -10.77 -2.35 -4.44
CA ASP A 36 -10.27 -3.69 -4.16
C ASP A 36 -10.23 -4.06 -2.65
N LYS A 37 -10.63 -3.14 -1.79
CA LYS A 37 -10.55 -3.23 -0.32
C LYS A 37 -9.12 -3.32 0.23
N SER A 38 -8.10 -3.10 -0.60
CA SER A 38 -6.69 -3.32 -0.30
C SER A 38 -5.84 -2.16 -0.84
N PHE A 39 -4.98 -2.42 -1.81
CA PHE A 39 -3.94 -1.54 -2.33
C PHE A 39 -4.46 -0.28 -3.04
N ASN A 40 -5.34 -0.45 -4.03
CA ASN A 40 -5.90 0.68 -4.76
C ASN A 40 -6.87 1.50 -3.89
N GLU A 41 -7.66 0.84 -3.02
CA GLU A 41 -8.55 1.56 -2.10
C GLU A 41 -7.76 2.34 -1.04
N ALA A 42 -6.58 1.85 -0.60
CA ALA A 42 -5.67 2.62 0.25
C ALA A 42 -5.18 3.89 -0.47
N ALA A 43 -4.76 3.77 -1.74
CA ALA A 43 -4.37 4.92 -2.55
C ALA A 43 -5.50 5.95 -2.70
N PHE A 44 -6.72 5.46 -2.97
CA PHE A 44 -7.92 6.30 -3.02
C PHE A 44 -8.17 7.02 -1.70
N GLY A 45 -8.04 6.32 -0.56
CA GLY A 45 -8.17 6.91 0.78
C GLY A 45 -7.21 8.08 1.01
N GLY A 46 -5.97 7.94 0.57
CA GLY A 46 -4.97 9.01 0.64
C GLY A 46 -5.35 10.24 -0.19
N ALA A 47 -5.82 10.01 -1.43
CA ALA A 47 -6.28 11.09 -2.30
C ALA A 47 -7.53 11.79 -1.74
N GLN A 48 -8.50 11.04 -1.18
CA GLN A 48 -9.69 11.62 -0.54
C GLN A 48 -9.34 12.45 0.69
N ARG A 49 -8.46 11.95 1.56
CA ARG A 49 -7.97 12.70 2.71
C ARG A 49 -7.32 14.03 2.28
N TRP A 50 -6.53 14.02 1.22
CA TRP A 50 -5.94 15.24 0.68
C TRP A 50 -7.01 16.23 0.18
N VAL A 51 -8.06 15.76 -0.50
CA VAL A 51 -9.21 16.59 -0.92
C VAL A 51 -9.92 17.19 0.30
N GLU A 52 -10.20 16.39 1.32
CA GLU A 52 -10.88 16.84 2.55
C GLU A 52 -10.07 17.89 3.30
N GLU A 53 -8.76 17.74 3.41
CA GLU A 53 -7.90 18.65 4.16
C GLU A 53 -7.57 19.95 3.40
N THR A 54 -7.47 19.88 2.06
CA THR A 54 -7.03 21.03 1.25
C THR A 54 -8.14 21.73 0.48
N GLY A 55 -9.27 21.05 0.26
CA GLY A 55 -10.32 21.48 -0.66
C GLY A 55 -9.92 21.41 -2.14
N GLY A 56 -8.80 20.74 -2.44
CA GLY A 56 -8.29 20.54 -3.81
C GLY A 56 -9.12 19.54 -4.61
N THR A 57 -8.78 19.41 -5.88
CA THR A 57 -9.31 18.39 -6.79
C THR A 57 -8.17 17.62 -7.42
N TYR A 58 -8.43 16.40 -7.87
CA TYR A 58 -7.46 15.59 -8.59
C TYR A 58 -8.12 14.84 -9.74
N LYS A 59 -7.30 14.44 -10.73
CA LYS A 59 -7.73 13.56 -11.82
C LYS A 59 -7.49 12.12 -11.42
N GLU A 60 -8.35 11.19 -11.86
CA GLU A 60 -8.13 9.77 -11.62
C GLU A 60 -8.38 8.94 -12.88
N LEU A 61 -7.65 7.84 -13.00
CA LEU A 61 -7.82 6.84 -14.05
C LEU A 61 -7.69 5.44 -13.47
N GLU A 62 -8.59 4.55 -13.86
CA GLU A 62 -8.49 3.11 -13.58
C GLU A 62 -8.02 2.37 -14.84
N MET A 63 -6.99 1.55 -14.71
CA MET A 63 -6.51 0.72 -15.81
C MET A 63 -7.47 -0.45 -16.06
N GLN A 64 -7.83 -0.65 -17.32
CA GLN A 64 -8.66 -1.78 -17.76
C GLN A 64 -7.82 -2.83 -18.50
N SER A 65 -6.62 -2.47 -18.92
CA SER A 65 -5.65 -3.37 -19.54
C SER A 65 -4.23 -2.81 -19.44
N GLU A 66 -3.25 -3.69 -19.48
CA GLU A 66 -1.82 -3.33 -19.45
C GLU A 66 -1.42 -2.39 -20.60
N ALA A 67 -1.99 -2.62 -21.79
CA ALA A 67 -1.68 -1.83 -22.98
C ALA A 67 -2.06 -0.34 -22.85
N GLN A 68 -2.92 0.03 -21.90
CA GLN A 68 -3.36 1.43 -21.71
C GLN A 68 -2.38 2.27 -20.89
N ARG A 69 -1.45 1.66 -20.13
CA ARG A 69 -0.61 2.36 -19.15
C ARG A 69 0.18 3.52 -19.78
N GLU A 70 0.84 3.31 -20.92
CA GLU A 70 1.62 4.37 -21.58
C GLU A 70 0.73 5.53 -22.06
N GLN A 71 -0.38 5.22 -22.71
CA GLN A 71 -1.31 6.24 -23.19
C GLN A 71 -1.93 7.05 -22.05
N ALA A 72 -2.31 6.38 -20.96
CA ALA A 72 -2.86 7.02 -19.76
C ALA A 72 -1.86 8.01 -19.14
N LEU A 73 -0.60 7.58 -18.97
CA LEU A 73 0.45 8.39 -18.38
C LEU A 73 0.76 9.62 -19.24
N ARG A 74 0.95 9.43 -20.56
CA ARG A 74 1.17 10.55 -21.51
C ARG A 74 -0.01 11.52 -21.52
N ARG A 75 -1.24 11.03 -21.56
CA ARG A 75 -2.44 11.89 -21.55
C ARG A 75 -2.51 12.76 -20.31
N LEU A 76 -2.22 12.24 -19.12
CA LEU A 76 -2.24 13.03 -17.90
C LEU A 76 -1.15 14.10 -17.90
N ALA A 77 0.07 13.74 -18.32
CA ALA A 77 1.17 14.69 -18.45
C ALA A 77 0.85 15.82 -19.47
N GLU A 78 0.32 15.48 -20.65
CA GLU A 78 -0.11 16.42 -21.69
C GLU A 78 -1.24 17.36 -21.23
N THR A 79 -2.10 16.91 -20.32
CA THR A 79 -3.18 17.73 -19.75
C THR A 79 -2.75 18.58 -18.56
N GLY A 80 -1.44 18.60 -18.24
CA GLY A 80 -0.86 19.42 -17.18
C GLY A 80 -1.12 18.90 -15.76
N ALA A 81 -1.39 17.61 -15.58
CA ALA A 81 -1.47 17.03 -14.25
C ALA A 81 -0.08 17.00 -13.60
N ASN A 82 0.02 17.41 -12.32
CA ASN A 82 1.28 17.42 -11.59
C ASN A 82 1.04 17.50 -10.07
N PRO A 83 1.55 16.56 -9.23
CA PRO A 83 2.24 15.33 -9.65
C PRO A 83 1.29 14.29 -10.24
N ILE A 84 1.86 13.27 -10.93
CA ILE A 84 1.13 12.08 -11.35
C ILE A 84 1.62 10.92 -10.50
N VAL A 85 0.72 10.36 -9.70
CA VAL A 85 0.98 9.17 -8.86
C VAL A 85 0.39 7.94 -9.54
N MET A 86 1.15 6.89 -9.63
CA MET A 86 0.70 5.60 -10.15
C MET A 86 0.92 4.50 -9.12
N THR A 87 -0.09 3.65 -8.95
CA THR A 87 -0.04 2.52 -8.05
C THR A 87 0.48 1.28 -8.79
N GLY A 88 1.48 0.62 -8.19
CA GLY A 88 1.94 -0.70 -8.61
C GLY A 88 3.16 -0.73 -9.53
N PHE A 89 3.93 -1.79 -9.32
CA PHE A 89 5.21 -2.07 -9.99
C PHE A 89 5.12 -2.12 -11.51
N ALA A 90 3.95 -2.50 -12.04
CA ALA A 90 3.75 -2.73 -13.47
C ALA A 90 3.83 -1.46 -14.35
N PHE A 91 3.87 -0.28 -13.72
CA PHE A 91 4.15 0.99 -14.42
C PHE A 91 5.64 1.25 -14.64
N GLY A 92 6.56 0.48 -14.05
CA GLY A 92 7.99 0.79 -14.02
C GLY A 92 8.59 1.04 -15.41
N ASP A 93 8.45 0.07 -16.32
CA ASP A 93 9.02 0.20 -17.69
C ASP A 93 8.38 1.36 -18.47
N VAL A 94 7.07 1.53 -18.32
CA VAL A 94 6.33 2.61 -19.00
C VAL A 94 6.77 3.96 -18.45
N LEU A 95 6.89 4.12 -17.14
CA LEU A 95 7.34 5.36 -16.52
C LEU A 95 8.79 5.68 -16.92
N ASN A 96 9.68 4.69 -16.90
CA ASN A 96 11.07 4.87 -17.31
C ASN A 96 11.19 5.38 -18.75
N LYS A 97 10.25 4.98 -19.63
CA LYS A 97 10.17 5.46 -21.02
C LYS A 97 9.55 6.85 -21.13
N VAL A 98 8.52 7.16 -20.34
CA VAL A 98 7.70 8.37 -20.50
C VAL A 98 8.25 9.56 -19.74
N ALA A 99 8.79 9.37 -18.53
CA ALA A 99 9.24 10.46 -17.66
C ALA A 99 10.24 11.42 -18.32
N PRO A 100 11.22 10.96 -19.13
CA PRO A 100 12.16 11.86 -19.83
C PRO A 100 11.51 12.80 -20.84
N ASP A 101 10.34 12.45 -21.40
CA ASP A 101 9.61 13.27 -22.37
C ASP A 101 8.89 14.46 -21.70
N TYR A 102 8.73 14.41 -20.35
CA TYR A 102 8.01 15.42 -19.56
C TYR A 102 8.85 15.86 -18.35
N PRO A 103 10.00 16.52 -18.55
CA PRO A 103 10.96 16.83 -17.49
C PRO A 103 10.42 17.76 -16.39
N ASP A 104 9.37 18.55 -16.70
CA ASP A 104 8.75 19.49 -15.77
C ASP A 104 7.61 18.85 -14.95
N VAL A 105 7.19 17.62 -15.30
CA VAL A 105 6.16 16.87 -14.56
C VAL A 105 6.83 16.02 -13.49
N LYS A 106 6.30 16.09 -12.28
CA LYS A 106 6.69 15.20 -11.16
C LYS A 106 5.88 13.92 -11.20
N PHE A 107 6.56 12.81 -11.04
CA PHE A 107 5.94 11.49 -10.99
C PHE A 107 6.24 10.81 -9.66
N ALA A 108 5.28 10.06 -9.14
CA ALA A 108 5.52 9.12 -8.05
C ALA A 108 5.04 7.73 -8.46
N ILE A 109 5.90 6.72 -8.28
CA ILE A 109 5.55 5.32 -8.51
C ILE A 109 5.60 4.56 -7.20
N ILE A 110 4.59 3.73 -6.93
CA ILE A 110 4.49 2.90 -5.73
C ILE A 110 4.87 1.46 -6.10
N ASP A 111 5.72 0.83 -5.27
CA ASP A 111 6.20 -0.55 -5.40
C ASP A 111 7.18 -0.82 -6.55
N MET A 112 7.85 0.21 -7.04
CA MET A 112 8.88 0.04 -8.06
C MET A 112 9.93 1.16 -7.97
N VAL A 113 11.19 0.82 -8.24
CA VAL A 113 12.26 1.82 -8.37
C VAL A 113 12.45 2.18 -9.83
N VAL A 114 12.34 3.47 -10.15
CA VAL A 114 12.59 4.06 -11.48
C VAL A 114 13.54 5.24 -11.33
N GLU A 115 14.75 5.10 -11.87
CA GLU A 115 15.81 6.09 -11.75
C GLU A 115 15.69 7.18 -12.84
N GLN A 116 14.80 8.15 -12.63
CA GLN A 116 14.63 9.31 -13.48
C GLN A 116 14.65 10.61 -12.65
N PRO A 117 15.15 11.73 -13.17
CA PRO A 117 15.38 12.96 -12.37
C PRO A 117 14.11 13.65 -11.90
N ASN A 118 12.94 13.23 -12.36
CA ASN A 118 11.62 13.76 -12.00
C ASN A 118 10.69 12.69 -11.41
N VAL A 119 11.24 11.55 -10.99
CA VAL A 119 10.49 10.44 -10.42
C VAL A 119 10.85 10.21 -8.96
N GLN A 120 9.85 10.18 -8.09
CA GLN A 120 9.92 9.61 -6.75
C GLN A 120 9.46 8.15 -6.80
N SER A 121 10.28 7.25 -6.34
CA SER A 121 9.98 5.83 -6.19
C SER A 121 9.68 5.54 -4.72
N VAL A 122 8.46 5.12 -4.41
CA VAL A 122 8.04 4.78 -3.04
C VAL A 122 8.03 3.27 -2.91
N VAL A 123 8.84 2.76 -1.99
CA VAL A 123 8.92 1.34 -1.64
C VAL A 123 8.71 1.16 -0.14
N PHE A 124 8.31 -0.04 0.28
CA PHE A 124 7.98 -0.34 1.66
C PHE A 124 8.82 -1.52 2.16
N THR A 125 8.94 -1.65 3.48
CA THR A 125 9.53 -2.81 4.15
C THR A 125 8.42 -3.79 4.52
N GLU A 126 7.79 -4.38 3.49
CA GLU A 126 6.64 -5.28 3.68
C GLU A 126 7.00 -6.50 4.53
N GLU A 127 8.26 -6.95 4.49
CA GLU A 127 8.79 -8.02 5.33
C GLU A 127 8.68 -7.68 6.82
N GLU A 128 8.92 -6.43 7.22
CA GLU A 128 8.83 -6.00 8.62
C GLU A 128 7.38 -6.02 9.12
N GLY A 129 6.45 -5.45 8.35
CA GLY A 129 5.02 -5.48 8.69
C GLY A 129 4.47 -6.91 8.72
N SER A 130 4.88 -7.75 7.77
CA SER A 130 4.48 -9.15 7.69
C SER A 130 5.10 -10.00 8.80
N TYR A 131 6.30 -9.68 9.27
CA TYR A 131 6.91 -10.31 10.43
C TYR A 131 6.05 -10.14 11.69
N LEU A 132 5.54 -8.93 11.94
CA LEU A 132 4.62 -8.69 13.05
C LEU A 132 3.33 -9.50 12.92
N ALA A 133 2.75 -9.55 11.71
CA ALA A 133 1.58 -10.38 11.43
C ALA A 133 1.87 -11.88 11.66
N GLY A 134 3.07 -12.33 11.34
CA GLY A 134 3.55 -13.70 11.60
C GLY A 134 3.62 -14.05 13.08
N ILE A 135 4.13 -13.14 13.92
CA ILE A 135 4.13 -13.27 15.39
C ILE A 135 2.69 -13.43 15.91
N MET A 136 1.78 -12.54 15.47
CA MET A 136 0.37 -12.59 15.89
C MET A 136 -0.27 -13.91 15.47
N ALA A 137 -0.04 -14.36 14.23
CA ALA A 137 -0.54 -15.63 13.73
C ALA A 137 -0.02 -16.82 14.55
N ALA A 138 1.27 -16.82 14.89
CA ALA A 138 1.86 -17.88 15.72
C ALA A 138 1.23 -17.95 17.12
N MET A 139 0.97 -16.80 17.73
CA MET A 139 0.36 -16.74 19.07
C MET A 139 -1.13 -17.10 19.06
N ALA A 140 -1.85 -16.79 17.97
CA ALA A 140 -3.27 -17.09 17.83
C ALA A 140 -3.54 -18.54 17.36
N SER A 141 -2.64 -19.12 16.58
CA SER A 141 -2.82 -20.47 16.03
C SER A 141 -2.79 -21.56 17.11
N GLU A 142 -3.85 -22.36 17.20
CA GLU A 142 -3.95 -23.54 18.07
C GLU A 142 -3.36 -24.78 17.40
N SER A 143 -3.52 -24.88 16.07
CA SER A 143 -3.06 -26.04 15.29
C SER A 143 -1.54 -26.08 15.08
N GLY A 144 -0.89 -24.91 15.16
CA GLY A 144 0.50 -24.74 14.75
C GLY A 144 0.70 -24.71 13.23
N THR A 145 -0.40 -24.65 12.45
CA THR A 145 -0.39 -24.53 10.99
C THR A 145 -1.12 -23.26 10.59
N VAL A 146 -0.44 -22.43 9.81
CA VAL A 146 -1.01 -21.17 9.29
C VAL A 146 -0.89 -21.12 7.77
N GLY A 147 -1.63 -20.25 7.14
CA GLY A 147 -1.64 -20.07 5.70
C GLY A 147 -1.16 -18.72 5.25
N PHE A 148 -0.56 -18.66 4.06
CA PHE A 148 -0.31 -17.46 3.27
C PHE A 148 -0.88 -17.66 1.87
N ILE A 149 -1.66 -16.70 1.39
CA ILE A 149 -2.18 -16.68 0.03
C ILE A 149 -1.78 -15.35 -0.61
N GLY A 150 -0.80 -15.44 -1.52
CA GLY A 150 -0.32 -14.31 -2.31
C GLY A 150 -1.12 -14.14 -3.60
N GLY A 151 -1.12 -12.93 -4.15
CA GLY A 151 -1.63 -12.62 -5.47
C GLY A 151 -0.75 -13.21 -6.58
N MET A 152 0.02 -12.36 -7.25
CA MET A 152 1.00 -12.83 -8.23
C MET A 152 2.21 -13.47 -7.55
N ASP A 153 2.69 -14.57 -8.13
CA ASP A 153 3.96 -15.22 -7.78
C ASP A 153 5.13 -14.38 -8.34
N ILE A 154 5.59 -13.41 -7.56
CA ILE A 154 6.67 -12.47 -7.90
C ILE A 154 7.48 -12.10 -6.66
N PRO A 155 8.75 -11.67 -6.80
CA PRO A 155 9.63 -11.37 -5.66
C PRO A 155 9.04 -10.38 -4.64
N LEU A 156 8.28 -9.37 -5.08
CA LEU A 156 7.62 -8.44 -4.18
C LEU A 156 6.62 -9.13 -3.23
N ILE A 157 5.89 -10.14 -3.71
CA ILE A 157 4.91 -10.85 -2.87
C ILE A 157 5.59 -11.92 -2.00
N HIS A 158 6.70 -12.49 -2.46
CA HIS A 158 7.57 -13.31 -1.61
C HIS A 158 8.16 -12.53 -0.44
N LYS A 159 8.31 -11.20 -0.56
CA LYS A 159 8.74 -10.35 0.55
C LYS A 159 7.75 -10.37 1.72
N PHE A 160 6.43 -10.27 1.43
CA PHE A 160 5.37 -10.43 2.44
C PHE A 160 5.37 -11.83 3.04
N GLU A 161 5.44 -12.86 2.19
CA GLU A 161 5.46 -14.26 2.58
C GLU A 161 6.62 -14.57 3.51
N CYS A 162 7.83 -14.24 3.10
CA CYS A 162 9.04 -14.52 3.86
C CYS A 162 9.05 -13.77 5.20
N GLY A 163 8.65 -12.50 5.23
CA GLY A 163 8.47 -11.75 6.48
C GLY A 163 7.50 -12.44 7.43
N TYR A 164 6.34 -12.86 6.91
CA TYR A 164 5.33 -13.60 7.67
C TYR A 164 5.86 -14.93 8.22
N ALA A 165 6.54 -15.71 7.38
CA ALA A 165 7.12 -16.99 7.77
C ALA A 165 8.21 -16.80 8.85
N GLN A 166 9.09 -15.80 8.72
CA GLN A 166 10.11 -15.46 9.72
C GLN A 166 9.47 -15.11 11.07
N GLY A 167 8.45 -14.22 11.06
CA GLY A 167 7.72 -13.85 12.29
C GLY A 167 7.00 -15.03 12.93
N PHE A 168 6.35 -15.88 12.15
CA PHE A 168 5.70 -17.09 12.64
C PHE A 168 6.71 -18.07 13.27
N LYS A 169 7.82 -18.34 12.57
CA LYS A 169 8.85 -19.28 13.01
C LYS A 169 9.65 -18.77 14.22
N SER A 170 9.72 -17.47 14.44
CA SER A 170 10.37 -16.89 15.64
C SER A 170 9.65 -17.30 16.93
N VAL A 171 8.34 -17.54 16.86
CA VAL A 171 7.50 -17.95 18.00
C VAL A 171 7.22 -19.45 18.00
N LYS A 172 6.94 -20.03 16.82
CA LYS A 172 6.65 -21.47 16.63
C LYS A 172 7.61 -22.12 15.62
N PRO A 173 8.86 -22.44 16.01
CA PRO A 173 9.88 -22.96 15.08
C PRO A 173 9.43 -24.26 14.36
N ASP A 174 8.70 -25.12 15.07
CA ASP A 174 8.21 -26.41 14.52
C ASP A 174 6.85 -26.29 13.81
N GLY A 175 6.21 -25.11 13.84
CA GLY A 175 4.92 -24.90 13.18
C GLY A 175 5.05 -24.89 11.65
N GLN A 176 3.95 -24.89 10.94
CA GLN A 176 3.91 -24.96 9.48
C GLN A 176 3.26 -23.72 8.88
N VAL A 177 3.85 -23.19 7.80
CA VAL A 177 3.25 -22.18 6.94
C VAL A 177 2.91 -22.81 5.60
N LEU A 178 1.62 -22.82 5.24
CA LEU A 178 1.16 -23.29 3.94
C LEU A 178 1.13 -22.11 2.98
N ILE A 179 1.81 -22.22 1.83
CA ILE A 179 1.99 -21.12 0.88
C ILE A 179 1.31 -21.44 -0.43
N ASN A 180 0.52 -20.50 -0.95
CA ASN A 180 -0.06 -20.57 -2.29
C ASN A 180 -0.11 -19.18 -2.93
N TYR A 181 -0.08 -19.15 -4.26
CA TYR A 181 -0.29 -17.96 -5.08
C TYR A 181 -1.49 -18.15 -5.99
N THR A 182 -2.21 -17.06 -6.24
CA THR A 182 -3.41 -17.09 -7.07
C THR A 182 -3.10 -17.06 -8.57
N GLY A 183 -1.87 -16.69 -8.96
CA GLY A 183 -1.44 -16.76 -10.36
C GLY A 183 -0.11 -16.06 -10.63
N THR A 184 0.22 -15.96 -11.92
CA THR A 184 1.44 -15.33 -12.44
C THR A 184 1.14 -14.15 -13.36
N THR A 185 -0.11 -13.74 -13.46
CA THR A 185 -0.58 -12.62 -14.29
C THR A 185 -1.43 -11.66 -13.45
N PRO A 186 -1.67 -10.43 -13.90
CA PRO A 186 -2.48 -9.45 -13.15
C PRO A 186 -3.90 -9.91 -12.80
N ALA A 187 -4.45 -10.93 -13.48
CA ALA A 187 -5.73 -11.53 -13.09
C ALA A 187 -5.71 -12.10 -11.66
N ALA A 188 -4.53 -12.43 -11.14
CA ALA A 188 -4.34 -12.88 -9.76
C ALA A 188 -4.83 -11.87 -8.70
N TRP A 189 -4.95 -10.60 -9.04
CA TRP A 189 -5.40 -9.56 -8.13
C TRP A 189 -6.92 -9.39 -8.04
N ASN A 190 -7.68 -10.10 -8.93
CA ASN A 190 -9.14 -9.96 -8.99
C ASN A 190 -9.84 -11.29 -9.31
N ASP A 191 -9.52 -12.33 -8.55
CA ASP A 191 -10.15 -13.66 -8.61
C ASP A 191 -10.54 -14.15 -7.21
N PRO A 192 -11.55 -13.55 -6.57
CA PRO A 192 -11.97 -13.94 -5.22
C PRO A 192 -12.46 -15.38 -5.13
N VAL A 193 -12.94 -15.97 -6.23
CA VAL A 193 -13.34 -17.38 -6.25
C VAL A 193 -12.14 -18.29 -6.02
N LYS A 194 -11.06 -18.09 -6.78
CA LYS A 194 -9.82 -18.83 -6.62
C LYS A 194 -9.19 -18.59 -5.24
N GLY A 195 -9.24 -17.35 -4.75
CA GLY A 195 -8.78 -17.02 -3.39
C GLY A 195 -9.48 -17.86 -2.33
N GLY A 196 -10.81 -17.92 -2.40
CA GLY A 196 -11.62 -18.71 -1.46
C GLY A 196 -11.38 -20.22 -1.57
N GLU A 197 -11.16 -20.76 -2.76
CA GLU A 197 -10.82 -22.19 -2.97
C GLU A 197 -9.47 -22.54 -2.34
N LEU A 198 -8.46 -21.69 -2.49
CA LEU A 198 -7.14 -21.88 -1.88
C LEU A 198 -7.22 -21.79 -0.35
N ALA A 199 -7.99 -20.84 0.20
CA ALA A 199 -8.20 -20.75 1.64
C ALA A 199 -8.83 -22.02 2.23
N LYS A 200 -9.89 -22.54 1.61
CA LYS A 200 -10.51 -23.81 2.02
C LYS A 200 -9.55 -24.98 1.93
N ALA A 201 -8.69 -25.02 0.89
CA ALA A 201 -7.68 -26.06 0.76
C ALA A 201 -6.63 -26.00 1.88
N GLN A 202 -6.16 -24.81 2.28
CA GLN A 202 -5.23 -24.64 3.41
C GLN A 202 -5.89 -24.98 4.75
N ILE A 203 -7.14 -24.56 4.96
CA ILE A 203 -7.91 -24.89 6.17
C ILE A 203 -8.10 -26.41 6.29
N SER A 204 -8.40 -27.10 5.19
CA SER A 204 -8.50 -28.56 5.17
C SER A 204 -7.20 -29.29 5.52
N GLN A 205 -6.04 -28.62 5.35
CA GLN A 205 -4.72 -29.08 5.75
C GLN A 205 -4.33 -28.67 7.17
N GLY A 206 -5.23 -28.00 7.88
CA GLY A 206 -5.06 -27.64 9.29
C GLY A 206 -4.76 -26.17 9.56
N ALA A 207 -4.71 -25.30 8.55
CA ALA A 207 -4.52 -23.86 8.79
C ALA A 207 -5.70 -23.29 9.58
N ASP A 208 -5.40 -22.60 10.67
CA ASP A 208 -6.40 -21.91 11.51
C ASP A 208 -6.26 -20.39 11.50
N VAL A 209 -5.17 -19.86 10.93
CA VAL A 209 -4.97 -18.45 10.60
C VAL A 209 -4.49 -18.37 9.15
N VAL A 210 -5.10 -17.51 8.31
CA VAL A 210 -4.70 -17.34 6.91
C VAL A 210 -4.47 -15.87 6.58
N TYR A 211 -3.29 -15.57 6.06
CA TYR A 211 -2.91 -14.24 5.60
C TYR A 211 -3.17 -14.09 4.09
N ALA A 212 -3.91 -13.05 3.69
CA ALA A 212 -4.33 -12.79 2.32
C ALA A 212 -3.59 -11.55 1.75
N ALA A 213 -2.41 -11.75 1.12
CA ALA A 213 -1.67 -10.69 0.43
C ALA A 213 -1.99 -10.72 -1.08
N ALA A 214 -3.25 -10.45 -1.45
CA ALA A 214 -3.77 -10.76 -2.79
C ALA A 214 -4.72 -9.71 -3.39
N GLY A 215 -4.71 -8.46 -2.92
CA GLY A 215 -5.60 -7.41 -3.43
C GLY A 215 -7.07 -7.81 -3.34
N GLY A 216 -7.86 -7.52 -4.38
CA GLY A 216 -9.29 -7.88 -4.44
C GLY A 216 -9.58 -9.38 -4.35
N THR A 217 -8.66 -10.24 -4.76
CA THR A 217 -8.73 -11.69 -4.55
C THR A 217 -8.77 -12.06 -3.07
N GLY A 218 -8.10 -11.25 -2.22
CA GLY A 218 -8.08 -11.42 -0.76
C GLY A 218 -9.47 -11.36 -0.13
N ILE A 219 -10.44 -10.65 -0.71
CA ILE A 219 -11.82 -10.63 -0.23
C ILE A 219 -12.42 -12.05 -0.18
N GLY A 220 -12.16 -12.84 -1.23
CA GLY A 220 -12.63 -14.23 -1.27
C GLY A 220 -11.91 -15.14 -0.28
N VAL A 221 -10.60 -14.90 -0.04
CA VAL A 221 -9.84 -15.59 0.99
C VAL A 221 -10.44 -15.33 2.38
N LEU A 222 -10.58 -14.06 2.74
CA LEU A 222 -11.07 -13.64 4.06
C LEU A 222 -12.52 -14.10 4.30
N GLN A 223 -13.38 -14.06 3.25
CA GLN A 223 -14.72 -14.60 3.34
C GLN A 223 -14.72 -16.10 3.63
N ALA A 224 -13.93 -16.88 2.91
CA ALA A 224 -13.85 -18.33 3.11
C ALA A 224 -13.29 -18.70 4.51
N VAL A 225 -12.31 -17.94 4.99
CA VAL A 225 -11.74 -18.09 6.33
C VAL A 225 -12.80 -17.82 7.41
N ALA A 226 -13.57 -16.74 7.24
CA ALA A 226 -14.65 -16.39 8.16
C ALA A 226 -15.79 -17.43 8.16
N ASP A 227 -16.19 -17.92 6.98
CA ASP A 227 -17.23 -18.95 6.85
C ASP A 227 -16.85 -20.26 7.57
N GLU A 228 -15.54 -20.59 7.62
CA GLU A 228 -15.01 -21.77 8.32
C GLU A 228 -14.69 -21.51 9.80
N GLY A 229 -15.02 -20.32 10.33
CA GLY A 229 -14.78 -19.93 11.73
C GLY A 229 -13.29 -19.87 12.09
N LYS A 230 -12.44 -19.53 11.13
CA LYS A 230 -10.99 -19.36 11.28
C LYS A 230 -10.62 -17.87 11.32
N LEU A 231 -9.34 -17.55 11.58
CA LEU A 231 -8.87 -16.18 11.65
C LEU A 231 -8.21 -15.74 10.35
N GLY A 232 -8.57 -14.56 9.88
CA GLY A 232 -8.00 -13.90 8.72
C GLY A 232 -6.97 -12.83 9.08
N ILE A 233 -5.99 -12.61 8.20
CA ILE A 233 -5.12 -11.44 8.22
C ILE A 233 -5.28 -10.72 6.89
N GLY A 234 -5.66 -9.45 6.96
CA GLY A 234 -5.81 -8.57 5.81
C GLY A 234 -4.48 -7.92 5.38
N VAL A 235 -4.52 -7.15 4.28
CA VAL A 235 -3.34 -6.50 3.71
C VAL A 235 -3.64 -5.10 3.18
N ASP A 236 -2.62 -4.25 3.13
CA ASP A 236 -2.61 -2.87 2.63
C ASP A 236 -3.50 -1.93 3.45
N SER A 237 -4.81 -2.04 3.29
CA SER A 237 -5.81 -1.32 4.07
C SER A 237 -6.16 -2.05 5.37
N ASN A 238 -6.69 -1.32 6.36
CA ASN A 238 -7.30 -1.97 7.51
C ASN A 238 -8.61 -2.65 7.11
N GLN A 239 -8.56 -3.96 6.95
CA GLN A 239 -9.66 -4.84 6.53
C GLN A 239 -10.40 -5.49 7.70
N ASN A 240 -10.08 -5.15 8.96
CA ASN A 240 -10.67 -5.76 10.15
C ASN A 240 -12.20 -5.68 10.18
N HIS A 241 -12.75 -4.62 9.60
CA HIS A 241 -14.19 -4.38 9.49
C HIS A 241 -14.93 -5.34 8.55
N LEU A 242 -14.22 -6.09 7.69
CA LEU A 242 -14.86 -7.03 6.75
C LEU A 242 -15.49 -8.22 7.48
N HIS A 243 -14.84 -8.73 8.52
CA HIS A 243 -15.32 -9.84 9.35
C HIS A 243 -14.98 -9.60 10.81
N PRO A 244 -15.73 -8.71 11.52
CA PRO A 244 -15.47 -8.37 12.92
C PRO A 244 -15.40 -9.61 13.81
N GLY A 245 -14.36 -9.70 14.66
CA GLY A 245 -14.13 -10.86 15.53
C GLY A 245 -13.52 -12.10 14.84
N GLN A 246 -13.29 -12.06 13.52
CA GLN A 246 -12.64 -13.12 12.76
C GLN A 246 -11.41 -12.61 11.97
N MET A 247 -11.16 -11.32 11.98
CA MET A 247 -9.91 -10.74 11.50
C MET A 247 -8.94 -10.60 12.66
N LEU A 248 -7.85 -11.38 12.65
CA LEU A 248 -6.82 -11.28 13.68
C LEU A 248 -6.15 -9.90 13.64
N THR A 249 -5.81 -9.46 12.43
CA THR A 249 -5.27 -8.14 12.14
C THR A 249 -5.30 -7.86 10.64
N SER A 250 -4.86 -6.67 10.25
CA SER A 250 -4.48 -6.35 8.87
C SER A 250 -3.04 -5.85 8.89
N MET A 251 -2.18 -6.42 8.04
CA MET A 251 -0.85 -5.85 7.78
C MET A 251 -1.05 -4.61 6.90
N VAL A 252 -1.06 -3.45 7.53
CA VAL A 252 -1.31 -2.17 6.89
C VAL A 252 -0.04 -1.70 6.19
N LYS A 253 -0.18 -1.32 4.92
CA LYS A 253 0.84 -0.70 4.09
C LYS A 253 0.33 0.69 3.71
N ARG A 254 1.03 1.74 4.15
CA ARG A 254 0.53 3.11 4.12
C ARG A 254 0.64 3.76 2.74
N VAL A 255 0.05 3.09 1.74
CA VAL A 255 -0.12 3.62 0.38
C VAL A 255 -0.94 4.92 0.40
N ASP A 256 -1.88 5.03 1.33
CA ASP A 256 -2.65 6.25 1.59
C ASP A 256 -1.75 7.44 1.93
N ASN A 257 -0.76 7.24 2.81
CA ASN A 257 0.22 8.28 3.15
C ASN A 257 1.11 8.62 1.95
N ALA A 258 1.55 7.61 1.17
CA ALA A 258 2.38 7.85 0.00
C ALA A 258 1.69 8.77 -1.04
N VAL A 259 0.41 8.53 -1.31
CA VAL A 259 -0.41 9.35 -2.22
C VAL A 259 -0.66 10.74 -1.62
N PHE A 260 -1.06 10.81 -0.37
CA PHE A 260 -1.30 12.08 0.33
C PHE A 260 -0.06 12.97 0.33
N ASP A 261 1.10 12.41 0.67
CA ASP A 261 2.37 13.13 0.71
C ASP A 261 2.79 13.63 -0.68
N ALA A 262 2.65 12.78 -1.70
CA ALA A 262 2.98 13.16 -3.07
C ALA A 262 2.08 14.31 -3.57
N PHE A 263 0.78 14.24 -3.32
CA PHE A 263 -0.17 15.31 -3.67
C PHE A 263 0.12 16.59 -2.90
N THR A 264 0.46 16.49 -1.61
CA THR A 264 0.79 17.64 -0.77
C THR A 264 2.09 18.31 -1.22
N ALA A 265 3.08 17.52 -1.63
CA ALA A 265 4.35 18.04 -2.14
C ALA A 265 4.19 18.79 -3.47
N GLY A 266 3.27 18.36 -4.34
CA GLY A 266 3.02 19.03 -5.61
C GLY A 266 4.30 19.19 -6.44
N ASP A 267 4.57 20.41 -6.90
CA ASP A 267 5.79 20.75 -7.66
C ASP A 267 7.09 20.53 -6.87
N ALA A 268 7.02 20.52 -5.54
CA ALA A 268 8.16 20.29 -4.65
C ALA A 268 8.45 18.81 -4.39
N LEU A 269 7.74 17.89 -5.07
CA LEU A 269 8.00 16.45 -4.93
C LEU A 269 9.46 16.13 -5.27
N GLU A 270 10.19 15.60 -4.28
CA GLU A 270 11.61 15.27 -4.41
C GLU A 270 11.77 13.92 -5.15
N PRO A 271 12.61 13.87 -6.21
CA PRO A 271 12.89 12.61 -6.89
C PRO A 271 13.80 11.70 -6.05
N GLY A 272 13.87 10.42 -6.42
CA GLY A 272 14.69 9.41 -5.76
C GLY A 272 13.86 8.36 -5.03
N VAL A 273 14.51 7.52 -4.25
CA VAL A 273 13.84 6.43 -3.52
C VAL A 273 13.43 6.89 -2.14
N LYS A 274 12.13 6.76 -1.84
CA LYS A 274 11.55 6.94 -0.50
C LYS A 274 11.17 5.57 0.04
N VAL A 275 11.87 5.12 1.09
CA VAL A 275 11.52 3.91 1.81
C VAL A 275 10.55 4.26 2.91
N MET A 276 9.44 3.54 2.97
CA MET A 276 8.42 3.65 4.03
C MET A 276 8.48 2.39 4.88
N ASP A 277 9.33 2.41 5.89
CA ASP A 277 9.61 1.31 6.80
C ASP A 277 8.68 1.30 8.03
N LEU A 278 8.87 0.31 8.89
CA LEU A 278 8.13 0.16 10.15
C LEU A 278 8.40 1.33 11.10
N ALA A 279 9.64 1.85 11.13
CA ALA A 279 10.02 2.97 12.00
C ALA A 279 9.36 4.28 11.58
N ALA A 280 9.15 4.48 10.25
CA ALA A 280 8.40 5.59 9.69
C ALA A 280 6.87 5.33 9.64
N GLU A 281 6.40 4.28 10.29
CA GLU A 281 4.99 3.85 10.26
C GLU A 281 4.45 3.61 8.83
N GLY A 282 5.34 3.24 7.90
CA GLY A 282 4.99 2.91 6.53
C GLY A 282 4.30 1.56 6.40
N VAL A 283 4.61 0.64 7.30
CA VAL A 283 3.97 -0.68 7.46
C VAL A 283 3.68 -0.95 8.93
N GLY A 284 2.77 -1.90 9.20
CA GLY A 284 2.44 -2.28 10.57
C GLY A 284 1.26 -3.21 10.64
N VAL A 285 0.75 -3.45 11.86
CA VAL A 285 -0.44 -4.27 12.11
C VAL A 285 -1.54 -3.43 12.77
N ALA A 286 -2.79 -3.64 12.35
CA ALA A 286 -3.94 -2.87 12.81
C ALA A 286 -4.62 -3.53 14.01
N VAL A 287 -4.92 -2.72 15.03
CA VAL A 287 -5.78 -3.11 16.16
C VAL A 287 -6.85 -2.04 16.31
N ASP A 288 -8.12 -2.44 16.29
CA ASP A 288 -9.29 -1.57 16.41
C ASP A 288 -10.46 -2.29 17.09
N GLU A 289 -11.63 -1.66 17.12
CA GLU A 289 -12.84 -2.21 17.75
C GLU A 289 -13.32 -3.53 17.15
N ASN A 290 -12.88 -3.89 15.92
CA ASN A 290 -13.32 -5.10 15.24
C ASN A 290 -12.49 -6.34 15.62
N ASN A 291 -11.26 -6.15 16.14
CA ASN A 291 -10.34 -7.25 16.46
C ASN A 291 -9.71 -7.18 17.86
N GLN A 292 -9.90 -6.10 18.62
CA GLN A 292 -9.25 -5.89 19.92
C GLN A 292 -9.47 -7.05 20.92
N ASP A 293 -10.61 -7.72 20.84
CA ASP A 293 -10.95 -8.85 21.73
C ASP A 293 -10.14 -10.13 21.40
N LEU A 294 -9.50 -10.19 20.23
CA LEU A 294 -8.60 -11.26 19.82
C LEU A 294 -7.15 -11.00 20.26
N ILE A 295 -6.82 -9.76 20.62
CA ILE A 295 -5.46 -9.34 20.93
C ILE A 295 -5.22 -9.46 22.43
N THR A 296 -4.46 -10.48 22.82
CA THR A 296 -4.09 -10.64 24.23
C THR A 296 -2.98 -9.64 24.63
N PRO A 297 -2.87 -9.29 25.93
CA PRO A 297 -1.76 -8.45 26.39
C PRO A 297 -0.38 -9.00 26.03
N GLU A 298 -0.23 -10.34 26.05
CA GLU A 298 1.02 -11.03 25.70
C GLU A 298 1.33 -10.88 24.21
N MET A 299 0.29 -10.98 23.34
CA MET A 299 0.44 -10.76 21.90
C MET A 299 0.84 -9.31 21.60
N GLN A 300 0.18 -8.34 22.25
CA GLN A 300 0.55 -6.93 22.08
C GLN A 300 1.99 -6.67 22.54
N ALA A 301 2.40 -7.23 23.68
CA ALA A 301 3.75 -7.08 24.19
C ALA A 301 4.80 -7.67 23.23
N ALA A 302 4.53 -8.85 22.64
CA ALA A 302 5.43 -9.47 21.67
C ALA A 302 5.55 -8.64 20.37
N VAL A 303 4.46 -8.05 19.89
CA VAL A 303 4.48 -7.14 18.74
C VAL A 303 5.27 -5.88 19.06
N ASP A 304 5.08 -5.29 20.25
CA ASP A 304 5.80 -4.07 20.66
C ASP A 304 7.30 -4.32 20.84
N GLU A 305 7.69 -5.49 21.40
CA GLU A 305 9.09 -5.92 21.51
C GLU A 305 9.71 -6.11 20.11
N ALA A 306 8.99 -6.77 19.19
CA ALA A 306 9.47 -6.95 17.83
C ALA A 306 9.63 -5.61 17.08
N LYS A 307 8.68 -4.68 17.21
CA LYS A 307 8.81 -3.32 16.66
C LYS A 307 10.05 -2.61 17.18
N ALA A 308 10.28 -2.67 18.50
CA ALA A 308 11.45 -2.06 19.10
C ALA A 308 12.75 -2.71 18.60
N GLY A 309 12.78 -4.05 18.50
CA GLY A 309 13.94 -4.79 18.03
C GLY A 309 14.26 -4.56 16.54
N ILE A 310 13.25 -4.39 15.70
CA ILE A 310 13.45 -4.00 14.30
C ILE A 310 13.97 -2.57 14.21
N ALA A 311 13.39 -1.64 14.97
CA ALA A 311 13.80 -0.23 14.95
C ALA A 311 15.22 0.00 15.47
N ASP A 312 15.71 -0.79 16.44
CA ASP A 312 17.07 -0.68 16.98
C ASP A 312 18.08 -1.62 16.28
N GLY A 313 17.61 -2.46 15.34
CA GLY A 313 18.43 -3.38 14.55
C GLY A 313 18.83 -4.66 15.29
N SER A 314 18.26 -4.96 16.46
CA SER A 314 18.47 -6.24 17.17
C SER A 314 17.68 -7.40 16.56
N ILE A 315 16.62 -7.09 15.81
CA ILE A 315 15.88 -8.00 14.94
C ILE A 315 16.08 -7.52 13.51
N GLU A 316 16.72 -8.34 12.69
CA GLU A 316 16.85 -8.13 11.26
C GLU A 316 15.89 -9.08 10.53
N VAL A 317 14.87 -8.50 9.87
CA VAL A 317 13.95 -9.28 9.04
C VAL A 317 14.54 -9.34 7.64
N HIS A 318 14.78 -10.56 7.15
CA HIS A 318 15.38 -10.75 5.83
C HIS A 318 14.41 -10.31 4.72
N ASP A 319 14.87 -9.43 3.85
CA ASP A 319 14.17 -9.03 2.63
C ASP A 319 14.43 -10.05 1.53
N TYR A 320 13.40 -10.77 1.11
CA TYR A 320 13.47 -11.74 0.00
C TYR A 320 14.05 -11.12 -1.28
N MET A 321 13.78 -9.84 -1.55
CA MET A 321 14.26 -9.18 -2.77
C MET A 321 15.77 -8.94 -2.77
N ALA A 322 16.45 -9.10 -1.64
CA ALA A 322 17.91 -8.94 -1.56
C ALA A 322 18.66 -10.04 -2.30
N ASP A 323 18.17 -11.29 -2.27
CA ASP A 323 18.85 -12.45 -2.81
C ASP A 323 17.91 -13.55 -3.38
N ASN A 324 16.60 -13.33 -3.36
CA ASN A 324 15.54 -14.25 -3.76
C ASN A 324 15.53 -15.56 -2.96
N THR A 325 15.84 -15.48 -1.67
CA THR A 325 15.77 -16.62 -0.73
C THR A 325 14.98 -16.25 0.52
N CYS A 326 14.44 -17.27 1.21
CA CYS A 326 13.84 -17.11 2.53
C CYS A 326 14.55 -18.03 3.54
N PRO A 327 15.14 -17.50 4.64
CA PRO A 327 15.97 -18.29 5.54
C PRO A 327 15.22 -19.32 6.36
N VAL A 328 13.90 -19.32 6.35
CA VAL A 328 13.05 -20.20 7.18
C VAL A 328 12.19 -21.19 6.36
N GLU A 329 12.42 -21.25 5.06
CA GLU A 329 11.82 -22.22 4.12
C GLU A 329 12.71 -23.42 3.87
#